data_96dd9c3eb796b97bcf93b30f21fc0855
#
_entry.id   96dd9c3eb796b97bcf93b30f21fc0855
#
_cell.length_a   1.000
_cell.length_b   1.000
_cell.length_c   1.000
_cell.angle_alpha   90.00
_cell.angle_beta   90.00
_cell.angle_gamma   90.00
#
_symmetry.space_group_name_H-M   'P 1'
#
loop_
_entity.id
_entity.type
_entity.pdbx_description
1 polymer ?
#
loop_
_entity_poly.entity_id
_entity_poly.type
_entity_poly.pdbx_seq_one_letter_code
_entity_poly.pdbx_strand_id
1 'polypeptide(L)'
;MSPAPRHRHAVDGGYPRGEETRARIVLAALALFGERGFDGASTRDIAERAGVNAPAIGYYFDNKEGVYLACVEHIVARVWEQVSAPVEAAEAALASNADDDALIEAFCAIQARIAEFMFISTESNDWRLFMAREQAGLGPSSGFEMIEKCISRRMTSVSAGIVGRLLGRPADDEETLIRTLTLNGPLLVFHTHGRKTLGVLGWDAIDAERLAKLMNIVKQHTVTVLQSMTEMKRGKVPRESKTQAAKGGRTRSTS
;
A
#
# COMPACT_ATOMS: atom_id res chain seq x y z
N MET A 1 35.21 24.76 55.26
CA MET A 1 35.47 23.72 54.23
C MET A 1 34.11 23.15 53.84
N SER A 2 33.55 23.60 52.70
CA SER A 2 32.30 23.07 52.13
C SER A 2 32.63 21.86 51.26
N PRO A 3 31.85 20.80 51.26
CA PRO A 3 32.06 19.66 50.35
C PRO A 3 31.54 20.00 48.95
N ALA A 4 32.33 19.60 47.94
CA ALA A 4 32.06 19.78 46.54
C ALA A 4 30.82 18.97 46.08
N PRO A 5 30.09 19.41 45.03
CA PRO A 5 28.94 18.71 44.49
C PRO A 5 29.39 17.44 43.73
N ARG A 6 28.80 16.29 44.08
CA ARG A 6 28.99 15.03 43.35
C ARG A 6 28.29 15.13 42.01
N HIS A 7 29.05 15.14 40.92
CA HIS A 7 28.56 14.94 39.57
C HIS A 7 27.92 13.54 39.48
N ARG A 8 26.59 13.51 39.30
CA ARG A 8 25.91 12.31 38.83
C ARG A 8 26.31 12.07 37.38
N HIS A 9 27.05 11.00 37.12
CA HIS A 9 27.25 10.51 35.78
C HIS A 9 25.88 10.15 35.18
N ALA A 10 25.52 10.83 34.09
CA ALA A 10 24.42 10.44 33.24
C ALA A 10 24.76 9.04 32.66
N VAL A 11 23.96 8.05 32.98
CA VAL A 11 24.12 6.69 32.45
C VAL A 11 23.56 6.71 31.03
N ASP A 12 24.47 6.71 30.07
CA ASP A 12 24.24 6.70 28.62
C ASP A 12 23.80 5.31 28.13
N GLY A 13 22.80 4.70 28.77
CA GLY A 13 22.34 3.34 28.51
C GLY A 13 20.81 3.14 28.52
N GLY A 14 20.02 4.21 28.67
CA GLY A 14 18.56 4.10 28.83
C GLY A 14 17.78 3.96 27.53
N TYR A 15 18.21 4.56 26.46
CA TYR A 15 17.51 4.60 25.17
C TYR A 15 17.44 3.22 24.44
N PRO A 16 18.54 2.48 24.24
CA PRO A 16 18.49 1.24 23.46
C PRO A 16 17.66 0.14 24.14
N ARG A 17 17.75 0.00 25.46
CA ARG A 17 16.97 -1.02 26.22
C ARG A 17 15.47 -0.72 26.24
N GLY A 18 15.08 0.55 26.25
CA GLY A 18 13.69 0.96 26.19
C GLY A 18 13.04 0.61 24.87
N GLU A 19 13.72 0.93 23.76
CA GLU A 19 13.27 0.61 22.40
C GLU A 19 13.19 -0.91 22.17
N GLU A 20 14.17 -1.67 22.65
CA GLU A 20 14.14 -3.13 22.57
C GLU A 20 12.94 -3.72 23.31
N THR A 21 12.65 -3.19 24.50
CA THR A 21 11.48 -3.63 25.30
C THR A 21 10.18 -3.25 24.58
N ARG A 22 10.07 -2.05 24.03
CA ARG A 22 8.92 -1.61 23.24
C ARG A 22 8.70 -2.53 22.02
N ALA A 23 9.74 -2.84 21.29
CA ALA A 23 9.67 -3.74 20.13
C ALA A 23 9.21 -5.15 20.51
N ARG A 24 9.72 -5.72 21.60
CA ARG A 24 9.27 -7.05 22.10
C ARG A 24 7.78 -7.05 22.45
N ILE A 25 7.29 -5.98 23.07
CA ILE A 25 5.85 -5.86 23.40
C ILE A 25 5.03 -5.80 22.10
N VAL A 26 5.45 -5.01 21.10
CA VAL A 26 4.76 -4.91 19.81
C VAL A 26 4.69 -6.28 19.11
N LEU A 27 5.79 -7.02 19.05
CA LEU A 27 5.80 -8.34 18.40
C LEU A 27 4.92 -9.37 19.16
N ALA A 28 4.95 -9.36 20.49
CA ALA A 28 4.07 -10.21 21.29
C ALA A 28 2.59 -9.86 21.10
N ALA A 29 2.29 -8.57 21.00
CA ALA A 29 0.93 -8.07 20.78
C ALA A 29 0.42 -8.41 19.39
N LEU A 30 1.25 -8.25 18.34
CA LEU A 30 0.92 -8.66 16.98
C LEU A 30 0.47 -10.11 16.91
N ALA A 31 1.23 -11.02 17.54
CA ALA A 31 0.89 -12.43 17.60
C ALA A 31 -0.46 -12.65 18.31
N LEU A 32 -0.66 -12.06 19.49
CA LEU A 32 -1.89 -12.24 20.26
C LEU A 32 -3.12 -11.62 19.59
N PHE A 33 -3.00 -10.44 19.03
CA PHE A 33 -4.08 -9.83 18.27
C PHE A 33 -4.42 -10.60 16.98
N GLY A 34 -3.42 -11.15 16.30
CA GLY A 34 -3.62 -12.05 15.17
C GLY A 34 -4.35 -13.34 15.57
N GLU A 35 -3.92 -13.98 16.65
CA GLU A 35 -4.52 -15.23 17.16
C GLU A 35 -5.95 -15.04 17.70
N ARG A 36 -6.15 -14.04 18.57
CA ARG A 36 -7.36 -13.89 19.40
C ARG A 36 -8.25 -12.71 19.03
N GLY A 37 -7.78 -11.83 18.18
CA GLY A 37 -8.42 -10.54 17.90
C GLY A 37 -8.17 -9.49 18.98
N PHE A 38 -8.62 -8.26 18.73
CA PHE A 38 -8.47 -7.16 19.68
C PHE A 38 -9.15 -7.48 21.01
N ASP A 39 -10.42 -7.89 21.00
CA ASP A 39 -11.18 -8.13 22.23
C ASP A 39 -10.66 -9.33 23.03
N GLY A 40 -10.22 -10.39 22.37
CA GLY A 40 -9.76 -11.63 22.99
C GLY A 40 -8.35 -11.58 23.60
N ALA A 41 -7.56 -10.54 23.33
CA ALA A 41 -6.23 -10.34 23.90
C ALA A 41 -6.28 -9.33 25.05
N SER A 42 -5.64 -9.63 26.20
CA SER A 42 -5.50 -8.69 27.30
C SER A 42 -4.08 -8.11 27.39
N THR A 43 -3.94 -6.93 27.99
CA THR A 43 -2.62 -6.33 28.27
C THR A 43 -1.75 -7.21 29.18
N ARG A 44 -2.38 -8.03 30.02
CA ARG A 44 -1.68 -8.98 30.87
C ARG A 44 -1.09 -10.13 30.05
N ASP A 45 -1.86 -10.69 29.11
CA ASP A 45 -1.37 -11.73 28.20
C ASP A 45 -0.22 -11.22 27.34
N ILE A 46 -0.33 -9.97 26.86
CA ILE A 46 0.73 -9.32 26.07
C ILE A 46 2.01 -9.15 26.91
N ALA A 47 1.89 -8.67 28.15
CA ALA A 47 3.03 -8.51 29.05
C ALA A 47 3.71 -9.86 29.36
N GLU A 48 2.93 -10.90 29.63
CA GLU A 48 3.42 -12.25 29.88
C GLU A 48 4.18 -12.80 28.66
N ARG A 49 3.59 -12.70 27.46
CA ARG A 49 4.21 -13.16 26.21
C ARG A 49 5.47 -12.38 25.85
N ALA A 50 5.52 -11.08 26.16
CA ALA A 50 6.68 -10.21 25.94
C ALA A 50 7.79 -10.41 27.00
N GLY A 51 7.54 -11.15 28.08
CA GLY A 51 8.47 -11.31 29.18
C GLY A 51 8.70 -10.00 29.96
N VAL A 52 7.65 -9.20 30.14
CA VAL A 52 7.68 -7.94 30.91
C VAL A 52 6.63 -7.96 32.01
N ASN A 53 6.74 -7.06 32.98
CA ASN A 53 5.70 -6.90 33.99
C ASN A 53 4.48 -6.13 33.40
N ALA A 54 3.28 -6.39 33.90
CA ALA A 54 2.05 -5.76 33.40
C ALA A 54 2.06 -4.22 33.44
N PRO A 55 2.64 -3.53 34.46
CA PRO A 55 2.77 -2.08 34.43
C PRO A 55 3.59 -1.51 33.28
N ALA A 56 4.50 -2.30 32.67
CA ALA A 56 5.27 -1.85 31.52
C ALA A 56 4.38 -1.49 30.33
N ILE A 57 3.25 -2.18 30.15
CA ILE A 57 2.32 -1.85 29.04
C ILE A 57 1.79 -0.43 29.19
N GLY A 58 1.33 -0.05 30.41
CA GLY A 58 0.88 1.32 30.67
C GLY A 58 1.97 2.38 30.51
N TYR A 59 3.22 2.01 30.83
CA TYR A 59 4.36 2.91 30.71
C TYR A 59 4.71 3.21 29.23
N TYR A 60 4.66 2.20 28.35
CA TYR A 60 5.06 2.36 26.95
C TYR A 60 3.92 2.76 26.00
N PHE A 61 2.66 2.42 26.33
CA PHE A 61 1.54 2.48 25.36
C PHE A 61 0.23 3.03 25.94
N ASP A 62 0.21 3.49 27.18
CA ASP A 62 -0.96 3.97 27.92
C ASP A 62 -2.02 2.89 28.16
N ASN A 63 -2.52 2.24 27.10
CA ASN A 63 -3.61 1.26 27.17
C ASN A 63 -3.50 0.21 26.04
N LYS A 64 -4.48 -0.71 25.98
CA LYS A 64 -4.52 -1.79 24.96
C LYS A 64 -4.62 -1.26 23.52
N GLU A 65 -5.37 -0.19 23.31
CA GLU A 65 -5.50 0.43 22.00
C GLU A 65 -4.19 1.09 21.56
N GLY A 66 -3.46 1.73 22.48
CA GLY A 66 -2.12 2.25 22.21
C GLY A 66 -1.13 1.16 21.77
N VAL A 67 -1.20 -0.03 22.40
CA VAL A 67 -0.42 -1.20 21.92
C VAL A 67 -0.86 -1.62 20.52
N TYR A 68 -2.16 -1.65 20.25
CA TYR A 68 -2.71 -2.01 18.94
C TYR A 68 -2.23 -1.04 17.85
N LEU A 69 -2.32 0.25 18.12
CA LEU A 69 -1.81 1.29 17.21
C LEU A 69 -0.31 1.18 16.96
N ALA A 70 0.47 0.83 17.98
CA ALA A 70 1.90 0.58 17.79
C ALA A 70 2.18 -0.66 16.93
N CYS A 71 1.30 -1.69 16.96
CA CYS A 71 1.37 -2.80 16.01
C CYS A 71 1.07 -2.33 14.58
N VAL A 72 0.05 -1.50 14.40
CA VAL A 72 -0.28 -0.90 13.09
C VAL A 72 0.87 -0.03 12.59
N GLU A 73 1.45 0.84 13.43
CA GLU A 73 2.63 1.65 13.09
C GLU A 73 3.80 0.79 12.60
N HIS A 74 4.08 -0.30 13.32
CA HIS A 74 5.14 -1.25 12.93
C HIS A 74 4.87 -1.85 11.54
N ILE A 75 3.64 -2.27 11.29
CA ILE A 75 3.21 -2.80 9.98
C ILE A 75 3.35 -1.74 8.89
N VAL A 76 2.81 -0.55 9.13
CA VAL A 76 2.86 0.58 8.19
C VAL A 76 4.30 0.90 7.80
N ALA A 77 5.21 0.98 8.78
CA ALA A 77 6.63 1.24 8.53
C ALA A 77 7.26 0.16 7.63
N ARG A 78 7.00 -1.12 7.93
CA ARG A 78 7.52 -2.25 7.15
C ARG A 78 6.95 -2.31 5.72
N VAL A 79 5.64 -2.04 5.56
CA VAL A 79 5.04 -1.93 4.22
C VAL A 79 5.70 -0.79 3.45
N TRP A 80 5.84 0.37 4.09
CA TRP A 80 6.40 1.55 3.44
C TRP A 80 7.85 1.34 3.00
N GLU A 81 8.70 0.71 3.82
CA GLU A 81 10.06 0.30 3.44
C GLU A 81 10.10 -0.50 2.13
N GLN A 82 9.07 -1.30 1.87
CA GLN A 82 8.99 -2.14 0.69
C GLN A 82 8.44 -1.43 -0.54
N VAL A 83 7.44 -0.56 -0.37
CA VAL A 83 6.70 0.03 -1.50
C VAL A 83 7.08 1.48 -1.81
N SER A 84 7.84 2.15 -0.95
CA SER A 84 8.18 3.57 -1.12
C SER A 84 8.88 3.87 -2.45
N ALA A 85 9.91 3.09 -2.81
CA ALA A 85 10.69 3.34 -4.01
C ALA A 85 9.85 3.36 -5.32
N PRO A 86 9.01 2.36 -5.63
CA PRO A 86 8.17 2.41 -6.81
C PRO A 86 7.07 3.49 -6.72
N VAL A 87 6.56 3.81 -5.53
CA VAL A 87 5.58 4.89 -5.36
C VAL A 87 6.22 6.25 -5.64
N GLU A 88 7.39 6.53 -5.08
CA GLU A 88 8.14 7.76 -5.31
C GLU A 88 8.58 7.92 -6.77
N ALA A 89 8.98 6.82 -7.43
CA ALA A 89 9.28 6.81 -8.85
C ALA A 89 8.04 7.16 -9.69
N ALA A 90 6.87 6.64 -9.34
CA ALA A 90 5.62 6.95 -10.01
C ALA A 90 5.17 8.41 -9.79
N GLU A 91 5.34 8.96 -8.59
CA GLU A 91 5.12 10.38 -8.28
C GLU A 91 6.03 11.27 -9.14
N ALA A 92 7.32 10.91 -9.24
CA ALA A 92 8.27 11.64 -10.07
C ALA A 92 7.91 11.58 -11.58
N ALA A 93 7.46 10.42 -12.08
CA ALA A 93 6.99 10.26 -13.45
C ALA A 93 5.76 11.14 -13.73
N LEU A 94 4.81 11.21 -12.81
CA LEU A 94 3.65 12.11 -12.92
C LEU A 94 4.08 13.59 -12.92
N ALA A 95 4.99 13.97 -12.03
CA ALA A 95 5.46 15.35 -11.90
C ALA A 95 6.27 15.82 -13.12
N SER A 96 7.07 14.93 -13.72
CA SER A 96 7.88 15.22 -14.90
C SER A 96 7.10 15.16 -16.22
N ASN A 97 5.81 14.88 -16.17
CA ASN A 97 4.99 14.63 -17.37
C ASN A 97 5.58 13.51 -18.27
N ALA A 98 6.04 12.43 -17.69
CA ALA A 98 6.50 11.26 -18.40
C ALA A 98 5.47 10.76 -19.43
N ASP A 99 5.91 10.04 -20.44
CA ASP A 99 5.03 9.47 -21.45
C ASP A 99 4.10 8.37 -20.90
N ASP A 100 3.12 7.99 -21.73
CA ASP A 100 2.10 7.02 -21.34
C ASP A 100 2.73 5.65 -20.99
N ASP A 101 3.79 5.21 -21.70
CA ASP A 101 4.45 3.93 -21.47
C ASP A 101 5.22 3.92 -20.13
N ALA A 102 5.91 5.00 -19.80
CA ALA A 102 6.58 5.15 -18.50
C ALA A 102 5.59 5.16 -17.33
N LEU A 103 4.41 5.77 -17.49
CA LEU A 103 3.35 5.76 -16.49
C LEU A 103 2.75 4.35 -16.31
N ILE A 104 2.56 3.61 -17.39
CA ILE A 104 2.09 2.21 -17.34
C ILE A 104 3.10 1.33 -16.61
N GLU A 105 4.39 1.45 -16.94
CA GLU A 105 5.44 0.70 -16.23
C GLU A 105 5.51 1.07 -14.75
N ALA A 106 5.38 2.34 -14.39
CA ALA A 106 5.35 2.78 -13.00
C ALA A 106 4.17 2.16 -12.22
N PHE A 107 2.97 2.10 -12.83
CA PHE A 107 1.82 1.42 -12.24
C PHE A 107 2.09 -0.06 -12.00
N CYS A 108 2.62 -0.76 -13.01
CA CYS A 108 2.97 -2.17 -12.92
C CYS A 108 4.07 -2.44 -11.88
N ALA A 109 5.04 -1.53 -11.72
CA ALA A 109 6.09 -1.65 -10.70
C ALA A 109 5.52 -1.58 -9.27
N ILE A 110 4.56 -0.69 -9.02
CA ILE A 110 3.85 -0.63 -7.74
C ILE A 110 3.13 -1.96 -7.49
N GLN A 111 2.36 -2.47 -8.47
CA GLN A 111 1.65 -3.75 -8.33
C GLN A 111 2.60 -4.92 -8.05
N ALA A 112 3.73 -5.00 -8.76
CA ALA A 112 4.71 -6.06 -8.58
C ALA A 112 5.29 -6.04 -7.17
N ARG A 113 5.63 -4.87 -6.66
CA ARG A 113 6.23 -4.74 -5.32
C ARG A 113 5.24 -5.06 -4.21
N ILE A 114 3.98 -4.64 -4.36
CA ILE A 114 2.91 -5.02 -3.44
C ILE A 114 2.73 -6.54 -3.43
N ALA A 115 2.71 -7.18 -4.60
CA ALA A 115 2.53 -8.62 -4.70
C ALA A 115 3.70 -9.40 -4.07
N GLU A 116 4.94 -8.99 -4.30
CA GLU A 116 6.11 -9.58 -3.65
C GLU A 116 5.99 -9.51 -2.13
N PHE A 117 5.62 -8.34 -1.62
CA PHE A 117 5.42 -8.14 -0.20
C PHE A 117 4.28 -9.01 0.35
N MET A 118 3.14 -9.07 -0.33
CA MET A 118 1.97 -9.83 0.12
C MET A 118 2.17 -11.35 0.12
N PHE A 119 2.95 -11.88 -0.84
CA PHE A 119 3.00 -13.32 -1.08
C PHE A 119 4.34 -13.97 -0.74
N ILE A 120 5.45 -13.26 -0.84
CA ILE A 120 6.81 -13.81 -0.63
C ILE A 120 7.48 -13.29 0.63
N SER A 121 6.97 -12.20 1.21
CA SER A 121 7.54 -11.66 2.44
C SER A 121 7.65 -12.74 3.53
N THR A 122 8.80 -12.80 4.17
CA THR A 122 9.09 -13.70 5.31
C THR A 122 8.44 -13.24 6.61
N GLU A 123 7.59 -12.21 6.55
CA GLU A 123 6.87 -11.72 7.72
C GLU A 123 6.02 -12.85 8.35
N SER A 124 5.97 -12.84 9.66
CA SER A 124 5.40 -13.92 10.45
C SER A 124 3.92 -14.16 10.09
N ASN A 125 3.46 -15.41 10.30
CA ASN A 125 2.05 -15.75 10.15
C ASN A 125 1.13 -14.89 11.03
N ASP A 126 1.64 -14.43 12.18
CA ASP A 126 0.95 -13.56 13.13
C ASP A 126 0.54 -12.23 12.48
N TRP A 127 1.42 -11.70 11.66
CA TRP A 127 1.19 -10.47 10.93
C TRP A 127 0.07 -10.59 9.88
N ARG A 128 0.08 -11.70 9.14
CA ARG A 128 -0.99 -12.00 8.16
C ARG A 128 -2.34 -12.15 8.85
N LEU A 129 -2.38 -12.81 10.00
CA LEU A 129 -3.60 -12.97 10.80
C LEU A 129 -4.09 -11.63 11.34
N PHE A 130 -3.18 -10.78 11.84
CA PHE A 130 -3.51 -9.43 12.28
C PHE A 130 -4.13 -8.61 11.14
N MET A 131 -3.48 -8.54 9.98
CA MET A 131 -3.96 -7.80 8.82
C MET A 131 -5.27 -8.34 8.26
N ALA A 132 -5.46 -9.66 8.26
CA ALA A 132 -6.73 -10.26 7.83
C ALA A 132 -7.90 -9.83 8.72
N ARG A 133 -7.69 -9.71 10.04
CA ARG A 133 -8.70 -9.19 10.98
C ARG A 133 -8.97 -7.71 10.77
N GLU A 134 -7.93 -6.93 10.55
CA GLU A 134 -8.04 -5.49 10.27
C GLU A 134 -8.84 -5.23 9.00
N GLN A 135 -8.55 -5.95 7.92
CA GLN A 135 -9.30 -5.86 6.66
C GLN A 135 -10.76 -6.32 6.78
N ALA A 136 -11.04 -7.22 7.71
CA ALA A 136 -12.41 -7.65 8.03
C ALA A 136 -13.16 -6.67 8.95
N GLY A 137 -12.55 -5.54 9.35
CA GLY A 137 -13.14 -4.56 10.25
C GLY A 137 -13.30 -5.05 11.70
N LEU A 138 -12.47 -6.02 12.12
CA LEU A 138 -12.51 -6.62 13.45
C LEU A 138 -11.53 -5.97 14.44
N GLY A 139 -10.82 -4.94 14.03
CA GLY A 139 -9.96 -4.10 14.86
C GLY A 139 -10.62 -2.79 15.27
N PRO A 140 -9.98 -1.99 16.15
CA PRO A 140 -10.39 -0.63 16.44
C PRO A 140 -10.39 0.26 15.18
N SER A 141 -11.37 1.16 15.04
CA SER A 141 -11.44 2.08 13.89
C SER A 141 -10.19 2.95 13.72
N SER A 142 -9.51 3.27 14.83
CA SER A 142 -8.25 4.01 14.84
C SER A 142 -7.11 3.29 14.08
N GLY A 143 -7.09 1.97 14.08
CA GLY A 143 -6.13 1.17 13.29
C GLY A 143 -6.38 1.32 11.80
N PHE A 144 -7.62 1.15 11.36
CA PHE A 144 -8.02 1.37 9.98
C PHE A 144 -7.71 2.80 9.50
N GLU A 145 -8.05 3.82 10.29
CA GLU A 145 -7.76 5.22 9.97
C GLU A 145 -6.27 5.49 9.79
N MET A 146 -5.42 4.85 10.62
CA MET A 146 -3.97 4.97 10.53
C MET A 146 -3.43 4.36 9.23
N ILE A 147 -3.86 3.14 8.88
CA ILE A 147 -3.47 2.48 7.63
C ILE A 147 -3.91 3.31 6.43
N GLU A 148 -5.17 3.77 6.44
CA GLU A 148 -5.73 4.61 5.40
C GLU A 148 -4.93 5.90 5.20
N LYS A 149 -4.62 6.59 6.28
CA LYS A 149 -3.86 7.85 6.25
C LYS A 149 -2.41 7.66 5.80
N CYS A 150 -1.74 6.62 6.29
CA CYS A 150 -0.28 6.47 6.11
C CYS A 150 0.11 5.76 4.81
N ILE A 151 -0.74 4.86 4.29
CA ILE A 151 -0.42 4.05 3.11
C ILE A 151 -1.49 4.16 2.02
N SER A 152 -2.73 3.74 2.34
CA SER A 152 -3.77 3.50 1.33
C SER A 152 -4.07 4.75 0.51
N ARG A 153 -4.20 5.89 1.17
CA ARG A 153 -4.51 7.16 0.51
C ARG A 153 -3.41 7.59 -0.46
N ARG A 154 -2.14 7.51 -0.06
CA ARG A 154 -1.01 7.89 -0.93
C ARG A 154 -0.89 6.95 -2.13
N MET A 155 -0.96 5.65 -1.90
CA MET A 155 -0.92 4.63 -2.96
C MET A 155 -2.09 4.78 -3.94
N THR A 156 -3.30 4.97 -3.43
CA THR A 156 -4.50 5.18 -4.26
C THR A 156 -4.38 6.48 -5.06
N SER A 157 -3.92 7.56 -4.44
CA SER A 157 -3.73 8.86 -5.11
C SER A 157 -2.74 8.77 -6.28
N VAL A 158 -1.60 8.12 -6.08
CA VAL A 158 -0.60 7.94 -7.14
C VAL A 158 -1.13 7.06 -8.28
N SER A 159 -1.74 5.93 -7.93
CA SER A 159 -2.35 5.02 -8.92
C SER A 159 -3.48 5.70 -9.70
N ALA A 160 -4.36 6.44 -9.02
CA ALA A 160 -5.43 7.21 -9.65
C ALA A 160 -4.88 8.39 -10.48
N GLY A 161 -3.78 9.00 -10.05
CA GLY A 161 -3.06 10.00 -10.84
C GLY A 161 -2.59 9.45 -12.19
N ILE A 162 -2.01 8.26 -12.21
CA ILE A 162 -1.62 7.57 -13.45
C ILE A 162 -2.84 7.26 -14.31
N VAL A 163 -3.85 6.59 -13.76
CA VAL A 163 -5.07 6.22 -14.49
C VAL A 163 -5.77 7.47 -15.05
N GLY A 164 -5.93 8.51 -14.25
CA GLY A 164 -6.54 9.77 -14.66
C GLY A 164 -5.76 10.44 -15.81
N ARG A 165 -4.42 10.45 -15.73
CA ARG A 165 -3.56 10.97 -16.79
C ARG A 165 -3.75 10.21 -18.11
N LEU A 166 -3.81 8.87 -18.06
CA LEU A 166 -4.01 8.00 -19.22
C LEU A 166 -5.42 8.13 -19.81
N LEU A 167 -6.43 8.40 -18.99
CA LEU A 167 -7.82 8.65 -19.42
C LEU A 167 -8.06 10.08 -19.90
N GLY A 168 -7.19 11.04 -19.53
CA GLY A 168 -7.46 12.47 -19.69
C GLY A 168 -8.58 12.98 -18.78
N ARG A 169 -8.65 12.48 -17.54
CA ARG A 169 -9.65 12.83 -16.50
C ARG A 169 -8.95 13.18 -15.18
N PRO A 170 -9.60 13.88 -14.25
CA PRO A 170 -9.07 14.11 -12.92
C PRO A 170 -8.84 12.79 -12.17
N ALA A 171 -7.86 12.77 -11.25
CA ALA A 171 -7.54 11.60 -10.44
C ALA A 171 -8.67 11.23 -9.45
N ASP A 172 -9.43 12.23 -8.99
CA ASP A 172 -10.56 12.12 -8.06
C ASP A 172 -11.92 11.90 -8.76
N ASP A 173 -11.93 11.80 -10.09
CA ASP A 173 -13.13 11.45 -10.85
C ASP A 173 -13.59 10.02 -10.54
N GLU A 174 -14.89 9.82 -10.36
CA GLU A 174 -15.47 8.54 -9.96
C GLU A 174 -15.08 7.39 -10.90
N GLU A 175 -15.13 7.60 -12.22
CA GLU A 175 -14.72 6.57 -13.20
C GLU A 175 -13.23 6.24 -13.07
N THR A 176 -12.38 7.26 -12.85
CA THR A 176 -10.93 7.07 -12.60
C THR A 176 -10.68 6.21 -11.37
N LEU A 177 -11.38 6.50 -10.27
CA LEU A 177 -11.26 5.74 -9.02
C LEU A 177 -11.75 4.30 -9.18
N ILE A 178 -12.91 4.07 -9.81
CA ILE A 178 -13.44 2.74 -10.09
C ILE A 178 -12.43 1.91 -10.91
N ARG A 179 -11.87 2.49 -11.97
CA ARG A 179 -10.88 1.81 -12.81
C ARG A 179 -9.60 1.51 -12.05
N THR A 180 -9.13 2.41 -11.21
CA THR A 180 -7.96 2.22 -10.35
C THR A 180 -8.17 1.05 -9.38
N LEU A 181 -9.32 1.00 -8.72
CA LEU A 181 -9.67 -0.08 -7.79
C LEU A 181 -9.81 -1.43 -8.51
N THR A 182 -10.42 -1.46 -9.70
CA THR A 182 -10.57 -2.70 -10.47
C THR A 182 -9.23 -3.25 -10.98
N LEU A 183 -8.28 -2.39 -11.35
CA LEU A 183 -6.93 -2.82 -11.74
C LEU A 183 -6.14 -3.45 -10.58
N ASN A 184 -6.36 -3.00 -9.34
CA ASN A 184 -5.73 -3.58 -8.15
C ASN A 184 -6.48 -4.81 -7.60
N GLY A 185 -7.71 -5.04 -8.05
CA GLY A 185 -8.58 -6.13 -7.60
C GLY A 185 -7.97 -7.54 -7.69
N PRO A 186 -7.25 -7.93 -8.76
CA PRO A 186 -6.67 -9.25 -8.89
C PRO A 186 -5.75 -9.63 -7.72
N LEU A 187 -4.91 -8.73 -7.24
CA LEU A 187 -4.02 -9.00 -6.10
C LEU A 187 -4.80 -9.24 -4.81
N LEU A 188 -5.85 -8.45 -4.58
CA LEU A 188 -6.72 -8.60 -3.40
C LEU A 188 -7.45 -9.95 -3.41
N VAL A 189 -7.92 -10.43 -4.56
CA VAL A 189 -8.60 -11.73 -4.67
C VAL A 189 -7.68 -12.87 -4.24
N PHE A 190 -6.44 -12.89 -4.70
CA PHE A 190 -5.47 -13.91 -4.30
C PHE A 190 -5.05 -13.79 -2.84
N HIS A 191 -5.01 -12.57 -2.30
CA HIS A 191 -4.67 -12.35 -0.90
C HIS A 191 -5.80 -12.72 0.06
N THR A 192 -7.01 -12.20 -0.17
CA THR A 192 -8.14 -12.37 0.76
C THR A 192 -8.87 -13.71 0.61
N HIS A 193 -8.91 -14.27 -0.62
CA HIS A 193 -9.57 -15.53 -0.92
C HIS A 193 -8.57 -16.65 -1.22
N GLY A 194 -7.34 -16.58 -0.70
CA GLY A 194 -6.22 -17.44 -1.00
C GLY A 194 -6.57 -18.93 -1.01
N ARG A 195 -7.23 -19.47 0.03
CA ARG A 195 -7.62 -20.89 0.09
C ARG A 195 -8.49 -21.31 -1.10
N LYS A 196 -9.46 -20.48 -1.50
CA LYS A 196 -10.35 -20.78 -2.62
C LYS A 196 -9.63 -20.68 -3.96
N THR A 197 -8.87 -19.61 -4.17
CA THR A 197 -8.15 -19.37 -5.43
C THR A 197 -7.04 -20.39 -5.65
N LEU A 198 -6.29 -20.74 -4.60
CA LEU A 198 -5.28 -21.78 -4.65
C LEU A 198 -5.90 -23.15 -4.95
N GLY A 199 -7.04 -23.48 -4.34
CA GLY A 199 -7.77 -24.73 -4.60
C GLY A 199 -8.21 -24.88 -6.06
N VAL A 200 -8.69 -23.79 -6.70
CA VAL A 200 -9.05 -23.80 -8.13
C VAL A 200 -7.83 -24.06 -9.02
N LEU A 201 -6.64 -23.56 -8.62
CA LEU A 201 -5.40 -23.72 -9.38
C LEU A 201 -4.64 -25.03 -9.05
N GLY A 202 -5.07 -25.76 -8.04
CA GLY A 202 -4.34 -26.92 -7.52
C GLY A 202 -3.00 -26.54 -6.89
N TRP A 203 -2.91 -25.34 -6.28
CA TRP A 203 -1.70 -24.85 -5.63
C TRP A 203 -1.82 -24.97 -4.11
N ASP A 204 -0.74 -25.41 -3.48
CA ASP A 204 -0.65 -25.46 -2.01
C ASP A 204 -0.28 -24.09 -1.41
N ALA A 205 0.57 -23.33 -2.12
CA ALA A 205 1.02 -21.99 -1.72
C ALA A 205 1.44 -21.18 -2.96
N ILE A 206 1.65 -19.89 -2.79
CA ILE A 206 2.27 -19.03 -3.80
C ILE A 206 3.76 -18.91 -3.44
N ASP A 207 4.60 -19.65 -4.15
CA ASP A 207 6.05 -19.54 -4.14
C ASP A 207 6.53 -18.51 -5.20
N ALA A 208 7.84 -18.31 -5.33
CA ALA A 208 8.42 -17.35 -6.25
C ALA A 208 8.06 -17.63 -7.73
N GLU A 209 8.03 -18.91 -8.14
CA GLU A 209 7.70 -19.31 -9.51
C GLU A 209 6.21 -19.04 -9.82
N ARG A 210 5.33 -19.45 -8.91
CA ARG A 210 3.88 -19.21 -9.03
C ARG A 210 3.53 -17.73 -8.98
N LEU A 211 4.24 -16.96 -8.13
CA LEU A 211 4.11 -15.50 -8.11
C LEU A 211 4.53 -14.87 -9.44
N ALA A 212 5.68 -15.28 -9.99
CA ALA A 212 6.12 -14.76 -11.29
C ALA A 212 5.11 -15.05 -12.40
N LYS A 213 4.52 -16.25 -12.42
CA LYS A 213 3.45 -16.63 -13.36
C LYS A 213 2.20 -15.77 -13.17
N LEU A 214 1.75 -15.59 -11.92
CA LEU A 214 0.61 -14.74 -11.58
C LEU A 214 0.85 -13.30 -12.03
N MET A 215 2.00 -12.73 -11.68
CA MET A 215 2.33 -11.34 -11.98
C MET A 215 2.51 -11.08 -13.47
N ASN A 216 3.01 -12.06 -14.24
CA ASN A 216 3.05 -11.93 -15.69
C ASN A 216 1.63 -11.76 -16.29
N ILE A 217 0.67 -12.55 -15.83
CA ILE A 217 -0.73 -12.44 -16.28
C ILE A 217 -1.36 -11.12 -15.82
N VAL A 218 -1.17 -10.75 -14.56
CA VAL A 218 -1.68 -9.48 -14.01
C VAL A 218 -1.09 -8.30 -14.77
N LYS A 219 0.22 -8.30 -15.03
CA LYS A 219 0.89 -7.26 -15.83
C LYS A 219 0.31 -7.15 -17.24
N GLN A 220 0.13 -8.28 -17.93
CA GLN A 220 -0.47 -8.29 -19.28
C GLN A 220 -1.87 -7.67 -19.27
N HIS A 221 -2.74 -8.05 -18.32
CA HIS A 221 -4.07 -7.48 -18.19
C HIS A 221 -4.01 -5.98 -17.90
N THR A 222 -3.18 -5.57 -16.94
CA THR A 222 -3.00 -4.18 -16.54
C THR A 222 -2.52 -3.32 -17.72
N VAL A 223 -1.47 -3.75 -18.43
CA VAL A 223 -0.94 -3.04 -19.60
C VAL A 223 -2.01 -2.90 -20.68
N THR A 224 -2.70 -3.99 -21.03
CA THR A 224 -3.76 -3.97 -22.06
C THR A 224 -4.86 -2.97 -21.70
N VAL A 225 -5.32 -2.97 -20.45
CA VAL A 225 -6.39 -2.07 -19.99
C VAL A 225 -5.89 -0.62 -19.98
N LEU A 226 -4.68 -0.34 -19.48
CA LEU A 226 -4.13 1.01 -19.43
C LEU A 226 -3.85 1.56 -20.84
N GLN A 227 -3.35 0.74 -21.77
CA GLN A 227 -3.18 1.13 -23.17
C GLN A 227 -4.52 1.46 -23.84
N SER A 228 -5.57 0.68 -23.59
CA SER A 228 -6.90 0.99 -24.12
C SER A 228 -7.44 2.34 -23.62
N MET A 229 -7.09 2.75 -22.39
CA MET A 229 -7.45 4.08 -21.88
C MET A 229 -6.75 5.22 -22.63
N THR A 230 -5.49 5.05 -23.03
CA THR A 230 -4.77 6.04 -23.83
C THR A 230 -5.39 6.20 -25.23
N GLU A 231 -5.83 5.10 -25.82
CA GLU A 231 -6.54 5.13 -27.10
C GLU A 231 -7.89 5.85 -26.98
N MET A 232 -8.65 5.58 -25.92
CA MET A 232 -9.90 6.29 -25.64
C MET A 232 -9.69 7.79 -25.49
N LYS A 233 -8.62 8.23 -24.82
CA LYS A 233 -8.23 9.63 -24.71
C LYS A 233 -7.93 10.24 -26.08
N ARG A 234 -7.14 9.54 -26.90
CA ARG A 234 -6.77 10.01 -28.27
C ARG A 234 -7.99 10.08 -29.19
N GLY A 235 -8.95 9.17 -29.08
CA GLY A 235 -10.19 9.16 -29.85
C GLY A 235 -11.18 10.27 -29.47
N LYS A 236 -11.09 10.84 -28.28
CA LYS A 236 -11.91 11.97 -27.79
C LYS A 236 -11.41 13.34 -28.25
N VAL A 237 -10.17 13.45 -28.74
CA VAL A 237 -9.69 14.69 -29.37
C VAL A 237 -10.39 14.81 -30.73
N PRO A 238 -11.24 15.85 -31.01
CA PRO A 238 -11.86 16.04 -32.31
C PRO A 238 -10.73 16.15 -33.36
N ARG A 239 -10.81 15.32 -34.40
CA ARG A 239 -9.99 15.57 -35.59
C ARG A 239 -10.42 16.93 -36.12
N GLU A 240 -9.64 17.99 -35.83
CA GLU A 240 -9.82 19.28 -36.49
C GLU A 240 -9.83 19.02 -38.01
N SER A 241 -10.97 19.31 -38.60
CA SER A 241 -11.24 19.08 -39.99
C SER A 241 -10.24 19.85 -40.86
N LYS A 242 -9.30 19.13 -41.47
CA LYS A 242 -8.58 19.59 -42.66
C LYS A 242 -9.58 19.69 -43.84
N THR A 243 -10.53 20.62 -43.78
CA THR A 243 -11.47 20.89 -44.88
C THR A 243 -11.80 22.36 -44.91
N GLN A 244 -10.79 23.18 -45.16
CA GLN A 244 -11.03 24.57 -45.66
C GLN A 244 -9.80 25.09 -46.44
N ALA A 245 -9.46 24.42 -47.55
CA ALA A 245 -8.53 24.99 -48.52
C ALA A 245 -8.80 24.45 -49.94
N ALA A 246 -10.06 24.46 -50.37
CA ALA A 246 -10.36 24.14 -51.76
C ALA A 246 -11.70 24.76 -52.21
N LYS A 247 -11.90 26.08 -51.97
CA LYS A 247 -12.95 26.85 -52.65
C LYS A 247 -12.51 28.31 -52.76
N GLY A 248 -11.72 28.62 -53.78
CA GLY A 248 -11.30 29.98 -54.06
C GLY A 248 -10.56 30.03 -55.38
N GLY A 249 -11.23 29.88 -56.53
CA GLY A 249 -10.53 29.97 -57.80
C GLY A 249 -11.37 29.58 -59.02
N ARG A 250 -12.49 30.24 -59.20
CA ARG A 250 -13.10 30.32 -60.54
C ARG A 250 -13.78 31.67 -60.68
N THR A 251 -13.03 32.67 -61.10
CA THR A 251 -13.55 33.87 -61.71
C THR A 251 -13.83 33.58 -63.16
N ARG A 252 -15.07 33.78 -63.56
CA ARG A 252 -15.55 33.80 -64.94
C ARG A 252 -14.99 34.97 -65.62
N SER A 253 -14.45 34.74 -66.83
CA SER A 253 -14.32 35.75 -67.88
C SER A 253 -15.40 35.45 -68.93
N THR A 254 -16.29 36.41 -69.18
CA THR A 254 -17.16 36.48 -70.39
C THR A 254 -16.94 37.78 -71.03
N SER A 255 -16.61 37.68 -72.30
CA SER A 255 -16.75 38.59 -73.47
C SER A 255 -16.18 39.96 -73.38
#